data_c4e03c3fdb738062e47c3df0708859fc
#
_entry.id   c4e03c3fdb738062e47c3df0708859fc
#
_cell.length_a   1.000
_cell.length_b   1.000
_cell.length_c   1.000
_cell.angle_alpha   90.00
_cell.angle_beta   90.00
_cell.angle_gamma   90.00
#
_symmetry.space_group_name_H-M   'P 1'
#
loop_
_entity.id
_entity.type
_entity.pdbx_description
1 polymer ?
#
loop_
_entity_poly.entity_id
_entity_poly.type
_entity_poly.pdbx_seq_one_letter_code
_entity_poly.pdbx_strand_id
1 'polypeptide(L)'
;MSAEKETLQRVQAGLFHLQKGLTPFVEARMKTVHGANWLHYASRSAGSAPNAVLDAYGLVKTMLDRWREVFDDAFGRNDKHKARNFTSMALEARNAISHLAIGLQDDEALRYLDAMHQLLKLVKAPTVEIAELKKLYDAQRGSGVSAASAATQPASAPKLDLPSGDAPVRPLKPWIEVALPHPDVLANRFKEAEFAADLFAVDAGHATDDYAVSENFFRITFLTEGLKRVLTSSLQRLADTGGDPVIGLQTAF
;
A
#
# COMPACT_ATOMS: atom_id res chain seq x y z
N MET A 1 -27.87 8.34 -3.68
CA MET A 1 -26.77 8.09 -2.74
C MET A 1 -25.49 8.44 -3.49
N SER A 2 -24.50 9.07 -2.85
CA SER A 2 -23.25 9.41 -3.53
C SER A 2 -22.48 8.13 -3.91
N ALA A 3 -21.89 8.08 -5.11
CA ALA A 3 -21.08 6.95 -5.58
C ALA A 3 -19.97 6.59 -4.58
N GLU A 4 -19.34 7.60 -3.96
CA GLU A 4 -18.35 7.41 -2.90
C GLU A 4 -18.85 6.61 -1.70
N LYS A 5 -20.13 6.79 -1.31
CA LYS A 5 -20.72 6.02 -0.21
C LYS A 5 -20.88 4.55 -0.57
N GLU A 6 -21.25 4.26 -1.82
CA GLU A 6 -21.36 2.88 -2.30
C GLU A 6 -19.98 2.21 -2.39
N THR A 7 -18.97 2.91 -2.89
CA THR A 7 -17.58 2.45 -2.95
C THR A 7 -17.07 2.10 -1.55
N LEU A 8 -17.29 2.97 -0.57
CA LEU A 8 -16.94 2.73 0.82
C LEU A 8 -17.66 1.49 1.39
N GLN A 9 -18.97 1.38 1.16
CA GLN A 9 -19.75 0.24 1.63
C GLN A 9 -19.26 -1.09 1.04
N ARG A 10 -18.85 -1.11 -0.24
CA ARG A 10 -18.29 -2.31 -0.88
C ARG A 10 -16.99 -2.74 -0.23
N VAL A 11 -16.08 -1.81 0.07
CA VAL A 11 -14.81 -2.14 0.73
C VAL A 11 -15.04 -2.57 2.18
N GLN A 12 -15.97 -1.96 2.90
CA GLN A 12 -16.37 -2.43 4.24
C GLN A 12 -16.95 -3.84 4.22
N ALA A 13 -17.82 -4.14 3.26
CA ALA A 13 -18.32 -5.50 3.06
C ALA A 13 -17.20 -6.48 2.69
N GLY A 14 -16.23 -6.03 1.89
CA GLY A 14 -15.02 -6.79 1.56
C GLY A 14 -14.22 -7.18 2.80
N LEU A 15 -14.00 -6.24 3.73
CA LEU A 15 -13.31 -6.51 5.00
C LEU A 15 -14.08 -7.52 5.88
N PHE A 16 -15.39 -7.48 5.88
CA PHE A 16 -16.22 -8.45 6.60
C PHE A 16 -16.04 -9.88 6.05
N HIS A 17 -16.08 -10.05 4.73
CA HIS A 17 -15.82 -11.34 4.09
C HIS A 17 -14.36 -11.78 4.25
N LEU A 18 -13.42 -10.85 4.21
CA LEU A 18 -12.02 -11.13 4.51
C LEU A 18 -11.84 -11.69 5.93
N GLN A 19 -12.45 -11.06 6.94
CA GLN A 19 -12.42 -11.54 8.32
C GLN A 19 -12.92 -12.97 8.40
N LYS A 20 -14.08 -13.26 7.85
CA LYS A 20 -14.66 -14.62 7.87
C LYS A 20 -13.77 -15.64 7.17
N GLY A 21 -13.20 -15.27 6.03
CA GLY A 21 -12.35 -16.16 5.24
C GLY A 21 -10.99 -16.40 5.85
N LEU A 22 -10.38 -15.39 6.50
CA LEU A 22 -9.06 -15.51 7.14
C LEU A 22 -9.10 -16.21 8.50
N THR A 23 -10.20 -16.09 9.27
CA THR A 23 -10.29 -16.62 10.62
C THR A 23 -9.88 -18.09 10.72
N PRO A 24 -10.42 -19.02 9.91
CA PRO A 24 -10.04 -20.44 10.02
C PRO A 24 -8.55 -20.68 9.71
N PHE A 25 -8.00 -19.98 8.73
CA PHE A 25 -6.60 -20.11 8.35
C PHE A 25 -5.66 -19.60 9.44
N VAL A 26 -5.90 -18.38 9.93
CA VAL A 26 -5.08 -17.77 10.98
C VAL A 26 -5.13 -18.59 12.26
N GLU A 27 -6.33 -19.01 12.67
CA GLU A 27 -6.52 -19.85 13.84
C GLU A 27 -5.76 -21.17 13.73
N ALA A 28 -5.87 -21.88 12.62
CA ALA A 28 -5.19 -23.15 12.40
C ALA A 28 -3.67 -22.97 12.46
N ARG A 29 -3.12 -21.97 11.78
CA ARG A 29 -1.67 -21.71 11.77
C ARG A 29 -1.15 -21.26 13.12
N MET A 30 -1.82 -20.34 13.79
CA MET A 30 -1.46 -19.85 15.11
C MET A 30 -1.53 -20.98 16.17
N LYS A 31 -2.55 -21.84 16.11
CA LYS A 31 -2.65 -23.02 16.99
C LYS A 31 -1.52 -24.03 16.79
N THR A 32 -1.04 -24.19 15.56
CA THR A 32 0.09 -25.10 15.26
C THR A 32 1.36 -24.64 15.98
N VAL A 33 1.60 -23.34 16.09
CA VAL A 33 2.82 -22.76 16.69
C VAL A 33 2.65 -22.47 18.17
N HIS A 34 1.50 -21.90 18.59
CA HIS A 34 1.28 -21.39 19.95
C HIS A 34 0.29 -22.23 20.78
N GLY A 35 -0.25 -23.32 20.22
CA GLY A 35 -1.18 -24.22 20.92
C GLY A 35 -2.46 -23.49 21.36
N ALA A 36 -2.95 -23.86 22.56
CA ALA A 36 -4.19 -23.31 23.13
C ALA A 36 -4.13 -21.80 23.41
N ASN A 37 -2.92 -21.25 23.60
CA ASN A 37 -2.72 -19.84 23.95
C ASN A 37 -2.62 -18.92 22.73
N TRP A 38 -2.86 -19.42 21.53
CA TRP A 38 -2.71 -18.69 20.28
C TRP A 38 -3.42 -17.33 20.27
N LEU A 39 -4.62 -17.27 20.84
CA LEU A 39 -5.42 -16.05 20.85
C LEU A 39 -4.79 -14.93 21.69
N HIS A 40 -4.11 -15.27 22.76
CA HIS A 40 -3.34 -14.30 23.56
C HIS A 40 -2.23 -13.65 22.72
N TYR A 41 -1.50 -14.45 21.93
CA TYR A 41 -0.44 -13.92 21.07
C TYR A 41 -1.01 -13.08 19.90
N ALA A 42 -2.11 -13.50 19.32
CA ALA A 42 -2.79 -12.78 18.25
C ALA A 42 -3.41 -11.47 18.74
N SER A 43 -4.09 -11.46 19.89
CA SER A 43 -4.64 -10.23 20.50
C SER A 43 -3.56 -9.22 20.84
N ARG A 44 -2.38 -9.67 21.28
CA ARG A 44 -1.24 -8.79 21.54
C ARG A 44 -0.74 -8.10 20.25
N SER A 45 -0.65 -8.83 19.14
CA SER A 45 -0.31 -8.26 17.83
C SER A 45 -1.37 -7.25 17.36
N ALA A 46 -2.64 -7.54 17.60
CA ALA A 46 -3.75 -6.66 17.24
C ALA A 46 -3.92 -5.43 18.17
N GLY A 47 -3.18 -5.36 19.29
CA GLY A 47 -3.40 -4.32 20.31
C GLY A 47 -4.77 -4.42 21.00
N SER A 48 -5.39 -5.61 20.97
CA SER A 48 -6.72 -5.88 21.52
C SER A 48 -6.63 -6.47 22.94
N ALA A 49 -7.75 -6.46 23.66
CA ALA A 49 -7.83 -7.13 24.95
C ALA A 49 -7.46 -8.62 24.82
N PRO A 50 -6.86 -9.23 25.87
CA PRO A 50 -6.53 -10.64 25.85
C PRO A 50 -7.75 -11.50 25.52
N ASN A 51 -7.59 -12.44 24.57
CA ASN A 51 -8.64 -13.35 24.09
C ASN A 51 -9.85 -12.67 23.39
N ALA A 52 -9.71 -11.43 22.94
CA ALA A 52 -10.74 -10.80 22.13
C ALA A 52 -10.87 -11.50 20.76
N VAL A 53 -12.10 -11.55 20.26
CA VAL A 53 -12.34 -12.00 18.88
C VAL A 53 -11.66 -11.02 17.93
N LEU A 54 -10.84 -11.54 17.01
CA LEU A 54 -10.11 -10.71 16.06
C LEU A 54 -11.03 -10.26 14.94
N ASP A 55 -11.07 -8.96 14.71
CA ASP A 55 -11.64 -8.36 13.51
C ASP A 55 -10.69 -8.50 12.30
N ALA A 56 -11.07 -7.95 11.15
CA ALA A 56 -10.22 -7.97 9.96
C ALA A 56 -8.84 -7.34 10.22
N TYR A 57 -8.79 -6.25 10.99
CA TYR A 57 -7.53 -5.62 11.38
C TYR A 57 -6.65 -6.56 12.21
N GLY A 58 -7.22 -7.14 13.26
CA GLY A 58 -6.50 -8.05 14.14
C GLY A 58 -5.93 -9.26 13.40
N LEU A 59 -6.69 -9.83 12.45
CA LEU A 59 -6.23 -10.95 11.64
C LEU A 59 -5.07 -10.58 10.73
N VAL A 60 -5.20 -9.50 9.93
CA VAL A 60 -4.14 -9.09 9.01
C VAL A 60 -2.90 -8.59 9.74
N LYS A 61 -3.08 -7.88 10.85
CA LYS A 61 -1.99 -7.43 11.71
C LYS A 61 -1.24 -8.60 12.32
N THR A 62 -1.94 -9.61 12.82
CA THR A 62 -1.35 -10.86 13.33
C THR A 62 -0.55 -11.57 12.23
N MET A 63 -1.08 -11.65 11.00
CA MET A 63 -0.36 -12.25 9.88
C MET A 63 0.94 -11.52 9.57
N LEU A 64 0.94 -10.19 9.54
CA LEU A 64 2.13 -9.39 9.26
C LEU A 64 3.17 -9.48 10.37
N ASP A 65 2.76 -9.31 11.62
CA ASP A 65 3.67 -9.29 12.78
C ASP A 65 4.30 -10.67 13.03
N ARG A 66 3.55 -11.74 12.77
CA ARG A 66 4.00 -13.14 12.96
C ARG A 66 4.41 -13.82 11.66
N TRP A 67 4.66 -13.04 10.61
CA TRP A 67 4.91 -13.60 9.28
C TRP A 67 5.99 -14.66 9.28
N ARG A 68 7.19 -14.32 9.78
CA ARG A 68 8.34 -15.24 9.77
C ARG A 68 8.17 -16.45 10.67
N GLU A 69 7.45 -16.28 11.77
CA GLU A 69 7.28 -17.29 12.81
C GLU A 69 6.19 -18.31 12.47
N VAL A 70 5.09 -17.84 11.83
CA VAL A 70 3.86 -18.63 11.69
C VAL A 70 3.43 -18.83 10.25
N PHE A 71 3.59 -17.82 9.39
CA PHE A 71 2.92 -17.80 8.08
C PHE A 71 3.85 -17.98 6.87
N ASP A 72 5.16 -17.74 7.01
CA ASP A 72 6.09 -17.84 5.87
C ASP A 72 6.09 -19.23 5.22
N ASP A 73 6.01 -20.28 6.02
CA ASP A 73 5.97 -21.68 5.54
C ASP A 73 4.59 -22.13 5.05
N ALA A 74 3.54 -21.33 5.29
CA ALA A 74 2.19 -21.67 4.85
C ALA A 74 2.00 -21.51 3.35
N PHE A 75 2.89 -20.75 2.72
CA PHE A 75 2.83 -20.42 1.29
C PHE A 75 4.02 -20.98 0.53
N GLY A 76 3.80 -21.44 -0.70
CA GLY A 76 4.89 -21.84 -1.58
C GLY A 76 5.85 -20.69 -1.89
N ARG A 77 7.08 -21.01 -2.30
CA ARG A 77 8.14 -20.02 -2.55
C ARG A 77 7.67 -18.85 -3.45
N ASN A 78 6.84 -19.12 -4.45
CA ASN A 78 6.35 -18.12 -5.39
C ASN A 78 5.17 -17.29 -4.86
N ASP A 79 4.45 -17.80 -3.86
CA ASP A 79 3.21 -17.20 -3.39
C ASP A 79 3.37 -16.44 -2.06
N LYS A 80 4.43 -16.69 -1.31
CA LYS A 80 4.64 -16.04 -0.01
C LYS A 80 4.79 -14.52 -0.12
N HIS A 81 5.50 -14.02 -1.13
CA HIS A 81 5.64 -12.58 -1.36
C HIS A 81 4.31 -11.94 -1.77
N LYS A 82 3.54 -12.64 -2.63
CA LYS A 82 2.20 -12.19 -3.03
C LYS A 82 1.25 -12.15 -1.85
N ALA A 83 1.22 -13.21 -1.05
CA ALA A 83 0.36 -13.30 0.13
C ALA A 83 0.67 -12.18 1.14
N ARG A 84 1.95 -11.92 1.40
CA ARG A 84 2.38 -10.84 2.29
C ARG A 84 1.96 -9.46 1.75
N ASN A 85 2.15 -9.22 0.45
CA ASN A 85 1.74 -7.97 -0.20
C ASN A 85 0.23 -7.78 -0.13
N PHE A 86 -0.57 -8.79 -0.44
CA PHE A 86 -2.03 -8.72 -0.33
C PHE A 86 -2.50 -8.51 1.11
N THR A 87 -1.81 -9.08 2.10
CA THR A 87 -2.08 -8.84 3.51
C THR A 87 -1.79 -7.37 3.88
N SER A 88 -0.70 -6.78 3.40
CA SER A 88 -0.40 -5.36 3.59
C SER A 88 -1.45 -4.46 2.96
N MET A 89 -1.87 -4.75 1.72
CA MET A 89 -2.94 -4.00 1.05
C MET A 89 -4.30 -4.12 1.77
N ALA A 90 -4.61 -5.26 2.37
CA ALA A 90 -5.81 -5.43 3.19
C ALA A 90 -5.75 -4.59 4.48
N LEU A 91 -4.56 -4.42 5.07
CA LEU A 91 -4.35 -3.52 6.20
C LEU A 91 -4.54 -2.05 5.78
N GLU A 92 -4.01 -1.67 4.63
CA GLU A 92 -4.19 -0.33 4.05
C GLU A 92 -5.67 -0.04 3.81
N ALA A 93 -6.41 -0.97 3.21
CA ALA A 93 -7.86 -0.85 2.99
C ALA A 93 -8.61 -0.56 4.30
N ARG A 94 -8.30 -1.30 5.37
CA ARG A 94 -8.91 -1.09 6.68
C ARG A 94 -8.56 0.29 7.25
N ASN A 95 -7.31 0.72 7.12
CA ASN A 95 -6.87 2.02 7.60
C ASN A 95 -7.51 3.15 6.80
N ALA A 96 -7.59 3.05 5.48
CA ALA A 96 -8.28 4.02 4.63
C ALA A 96 -9.75 4.23 5.06
N ILE A 97 -10.47 3.16 5.38
CA ILE A 97 -11.85 3.24 5.88
C ILE A 97 -11.93 3.91 7.26
N SER A 98 -10.94 3.69 8.13
CA SER A 98 -10.96 4.25 9.49
C SER A 98 -10.62 5.74 9.55
N HIS A 99 -9.88 6.24 8.56
CA HIS A 99 -9.42 7.62 8.48
C HIS A 99 -10.26 8.48 7.53
N LEU A 100 -11.52 8.26 7.40
CA LEU A 100 -12.59 8.79 6.51
C LEU A 100 -12.56 10.30 6.17
N ALA A 101 -11.47 11.01 6.32
CA ALA A 101 -11.36 12.43 5.96
C ALA A 101 -11.24 12.68 4.45
N ILE A 102 -10.91 11.67 3.64
CA ILE A 102 -10.75 11.78 2.19
C ILE A 102 -11.53 10.64 1.55
N GLY A 103 -12.43 10.94 0.62
CA GLY A 103 -13.21 9.93 -0.10
C GLY A 103 -12.32 8.88 -0.76
N LEU A 104 -12.70 7.61 -0.62
CA LEU A 104 -11.99 6.49 -1.25
C LEU A 104 -12.20 6.54 -2.76
N GLN A 105 -11.11 6.58 -3.52
CA GLN A 105 -11.18 6.59 -4.98
C GLN A 105 -11.57 5.21 -5.52
N ASP A 106 -12.30 5.17 -6.64
CA ASP A 106 -12.81 3.93 -7.23
C ASP A 106 -11.68 2.95 -7.61
N ASP A 107 -10.58 3.44 -8.15
CA ASP A 107 -9.43 2.62 -8.52
C ASP A 107 -8.73 2.01 -7.29
N GLU A 108 -8.68 2.77 -6.21
CA GLU A 108 -8.11 2.33 -4.95
C GLU A 108 -8.98 1.25 -4.29
N ALA A 109 -10.29 1.47 -4.28
CA ALA A 109 -11.25 0.47 -3.81
C ALA A 109 -11.18 -0.83 -4.63
N LEU A 110 -11.03 -0.72 -5.94
CA LEU A 110 -10.88 -1.88 -6.83
C LEU A 110 -9.62 -2.68 -6.49
N ARG A 111 -8.50 -2.00 -6.26
CA ARG A 111 -7.24 -2.64 -5.85
C ARG A 111 -7.36 -3.33 -4.50
N TYR A 112 -8.03 -2.72 -3.53
CA TYR A 112 -8.25 -3.31 -2.21
C TYR A 112 -9.13 -4.56 -2.28
N LEU A 113 -10.23 -4.52 -3.03
CA LEU A 113 -11.12 -5.67 -3.21
C LEU A 113 -10.43 -6.82 -3.95
N ASP A 114 -9.61 -6.51 -4.97
CA ASP A 114 -8.81 -7.54 -5.64
C ASP A 114 -7.78 -8.17 -4.69
N ALA A 115 -7.04 -7.37 -3.95
CA ALA A 115 -6.05 -7.86 -2.99
C ALA A 115 -6.67 -8.80 -1.94
N MET A 116 -7.83 -8.42 -1.37
CA MET A 116 -8.57 -9.25 -0.42
C MET A 116 -9.05 -10.55 -1.08
N HIS A 117 -9.57 -10.49 -2.29
CA HIS A 117 -10.01 -11.68 -3.04
C HIS A 117 -8.83 -12.63 -3.34
N GLN A 118 -7.70 -12.10 -3.82
CA GLN A 118 -6.51 -12.93 -4.09
C GLN A 118 -5.93 -13.53 -2.80
N LEU A 119 -5.94 -12.78 -1.70
CA LEU A 119 -5.50 -13.30 -0.41
C LEU A 119 -6.35 -14.51 0.02
N LEU A 120 -7.68 -14.40 -0.04
CA LEU A 120 -8.57 -15.51 0.31
C LEU A 120 -8.37 -16.74 -0.58
N LYS A 121 -8.06 -16.55 -1.86
CA LYS A 121 -7.69 -17.67 -2.75
C LYS A 121 -6.39 -18.34 -2.33
N LEU A 122 -5.36 -17.56 -1.98
CA LEU A 122 -4.06 -18.10 -1.56
C LEU A 122 -4.15 -18.90 -0.25
N VAL A 123 -4.96 -18.43 0.70
CA VAL A 123 -5.17 -19.15 1.98
C VAL A 123 -6.18 -20.29 1.86
N LYS A 124 -6.76 -20.50 0.66
CA LYS A 124 -7.81 -21.50 0.41
C LYS A 124 -9.00 -21.33 1.37
N ALA A 125 -9.45 -20.09 1.54
CA ALA A 125 -10.60 -19.75 2.36
C ALA A 125 -11.90 -20.45 1.87
N PRO A 126 -12.96 -20.47 2.69
CA PRO A 126 -14.27 -20.99 2.27
C PRO A 126 -14.73 -20.36 0.97
N THR A 127 -15.20 -21.19 0.06
CA THR A 127 -15.58 -20.78 -1.31
C THR A 127 -16.67 -19.71 -1.33
N VAL A 128 -17.54 -19.70 -0.32
CA VAL A 128 -18.59 -18.68 -0.15
C VAL A 128 -17.95 -17.28 0.02
N GLU A 129 -16.96 -17.15 0.88
CA GLU A 129 -16.31 -15.85 1.15
C GLU A 129 -15.50 -15.38 -0.06
N ILE A 130 -14.84 -16.28 -0.77
CA ILE A 130 -14.15 -15.97 -2.03
C ILE A 130 -15.14 -15.47 -3.09
N ALA A 131 -16.30 -16.13 -3.21
CA ALA A 131 -17.32 -15.76 -4.19
C ALA A 131 -17.97 -14.40 -3.88
N GLU A 132 -18.25 -14.11 -2.60
CA GLU A 132 -18.81 -12.83 -2.19
C GLU A 132 -17.82 -11.68 -2.44
N LEU A 133 -16.53 -11.87 -2.10
CA LEU A 133 -15.50 -10.87 -2.43
C LEU A 133 -15.37 -10.65 -3.94
N LYS A 134 -15.47 -11.72 -4.72
CA LYS A 134 -15.47 -11.59 -6.19
C LYS A 134 -16.66 -10.78 -6.70
N LYS A 135 -17.85 -10.97 -6.15
CA LYS A 135 -19.03 -10.18 -6.51
C LYS A 135 -18.83 -8.69 -6.20
N LEU A 136 -18.26 -8.37 -5.04
CA LEU A 136 -17.97 -6.99 -4.66
C LEU A 136 -16.93 -6.35 -5.59
N TYR A 137 -15.90 -7.09 -5.95
CA TYR A 137 -14.89 -6.66 -6.94
C TYR A 137 -15.53 -6.41 -8.31
N ASP A 138 -16.33 -7.36 -8.81
CA ASP A 138 -16.98 -7.24 -10.12
C ASP A 138 -18.00 -6.06 -10.14
N ALA A 139 -18.72 -5.84 -9.04
CA ALA A 139 -19.63 -4.70 -8.88
C ALA A 139 -18.88 -3.35 -8.86
N GLN A 140 -17.72 -3.27 -8.18
CA GLN A 140 -16.88 -2.07 -8.19
C GLN A 140 -16.32 -1.79 -9.59
N ARG A 141 -15.86 -2.84 -10.28
CA ARG A 141 -15.38 -2.73 -11.65
C ARG A 141 -16.45 -2.26 -12.61
N GLY A 142 -17.68 -2.77 -12.46
CA GLY A 142 -18.85 -2.37 -13.27
C GLY A 142 -19.26 -0.91 -13.04
N SER A 143 -19.15 -0.41 -11.82
CA SER A 143 -19.45 0.99 -11.49
C SER A 143 -18.45 1.96 -12.14
N GLY A 144 -17.18 1.63 -12.15
CA GLY A 144 -16.14 2.44 -12.81
C GLY A 144 -16.32 2.52 -14.32
N VAL A 145 -16.73 1.41 -14.96
CA VAL A 145 -17.03 1.38 -16.40
C VAL A 145 -18.31 2.18 -16.71
N SER A 146 -19.32 2.14 -15.82
CA SER A 146 -20.55 2.92 -16.00
C SER A 146 -20.32 4.43 -15.85
N ALA A 147 -19.47 4.84 -14.90
CA ALA A 147 -19.10 6.25 -14.75
C ALA A 147 -18.26 6.75 -15.95
N ALA A 148 -17.36 5.94 -16.48
CA ALA A 148 -16.63 6.24 -17.69
C ALA A 148 -17.53 6.22 -18.94
N SER A 149 -18.56 5.35 -18.98
CA SER A 149 -19.51 5.26 -20.08
C SER A 149 -20.58 6.37 -20.03
N ALA A 150 -20.95 6.87 -18.86
CA ALA A 150 -21.86 8.01 -18.72
C ALA A 150 -21.18 9.36 -19.01
N ALA A 151 -19.85 9.42 -18.90
CA ALA A 151 -19.05 10.56 -19.31
C ALA A 151 -18.68 10.55 -20.80
N THR A 152 -19.01 9.47 -21.52
CA THR A 152 -18.76 9.34 -22.97
C THR A 152 -20.09 9.39 -23.75
N GLN A 153 -20.89 10.44 -23.61
CA GLN A 153 -21.38 11.09 -24.83
C GLN A 153 -20.15 11.85 -25.39
N PRO A 154 -19.88 11.77 -26.68
CA PRO A 154 -18.77 12.49 -27.27
C PRO A 154 -19.09 14.00 -27.26
N ALA A 155 -18.95 14.70 -26.15
CA ALA A 155 -18.34 16.00 -26.21
C ALA A 155 -17.02 15.68 -26.93
N SER A 156 -16.92 16.14 -28.18
CA SER A 156 -15.71 16.06 -28.99
C SER A 156 -14.52 16.15 -28.03
N ALA A 157 -13.77 15.03 -27.93
CA ALA A 157 -12.51 15.01 -27.21
C ALA A 157 -11.84 16.32 -27.57
N PRO A 158 -11.27 17.08 -26.61
CA PRO A 158 -10.35 18.11 -27.00
C PRO A 158 -9.42 17.33 -27.91
N LYS A 159 -9.47 17.63 -29.23
CA LYS A 159 -8.43 17.19 -30.11
C LYS A 159 -7.18 17.66 -29.44
N LEU A 160 -6.49 16.73 -28.76
CA LEU A 160 -5.08 16.88 -28.59
C LEU A 160 -4.67 17.14 -30.02
N ASP A 161 -4.28 18.35 -30.35
CA ASP A 161 -3.61 18.68 -31.59
C ASP A 161 -2.28 17.90 -31.54
N LEU A 162 -2.42 16.61 -31.78
CA LEU A 162 -1.37 15.81 -32.34
C LEU A 162 -1.16 16.49 -33.71
N PRO A 163 0.00 17.06 -33.98
CA PRO A 163 0.29 17.64 -35.25
C PRO A 163 -0.02 16.57 -36.29
N SER A 164 -1.15 16.77 -37.01
CA SER A 164 -1.53 15.98 -38.15
C SER A 164 -0.57 16.38 -39.25
N GLY A 165 0.36 15.53 -39.54
CA GLY A 165 1.27 15.71 -40.66
C GLY A 165 2.69 15.40 -40.24
N ASP A 166 3.22 14.30 -40.75
CA ASP A 166 4.62 14.01 -41.10
C ASP A 166 5.75 14.49 -40.14
N ALA A 167 5.48 14.71 -38.88
CA ALA A 167 6.54 14.72 -37.88
C ALA A 167 7.05 13.29 -37.75
N PRO A 168 8.32 13.00 -38.02
CA PRO A 168 8.87 11.68 -37.83
C PRO A 168 8.59 11.27 -36.41
N VAL A 169 7.85 10.15 -36.21
CA VAL A 169 7.67 9.53 -34.89
C VAL A 169 9.06 9.30 -34.34
N ARG A 170 9.49 10.18 -33.42
CA ARG A 170 10.79 9.99 -32.77
C ARG A 170 10.63 8.74 -31.94
N PRO A 171 11.38 7.66 -32.22
CA PRO A 171 11.33 6.46 -31.38
C PRO A 171 11.64 6.86 -29.96
N LEU A 172 10.89 6.31 -29.01
CA LEU A 172 11.20 6.48 -27.58
C LEU A 172 12.66 6.11 -27.36
N LYS A 173 13.39 6.97 -26.68
CA LYS A 173 14.80 6.68 -26.37
C LYS A 173 14.89 5.43 -25.50
N PRO A 174 15.88 4.57 -25.72
CA PRO A 174 16.17 3.46 -24.81
C PRO A 174 16.35 3.95 -23.37
N TRP A 175 15.96 3.13 -22.40
CA TRP A 175 16.07 3.47 -20.98
C TRP A 175 17.46 3.97 -20.58
N ILE A 176 18.50 3.35 -21.13
CA ILE A 176 19.91 3.67 -20.85
C ILE A 176 20.32 5.06 -21.32
N GLU A 177 19.58 5.65 -22.27
CA GLU A 177 19.83 7.02 -22.73
C GLU A 177 19.09 8.06 -21.88
N VAL A 178 18.08 7.63 -21.11
CA VAL A 178 17.21 8.53 -20.32
C VAL A 178 17.56 8.47 -18.84
N ALA A 179 17.90 7.29 -18.34
CA ALA A 179 18.25 7.04 -16.94
C ALA A 179 19.66 6.43 -16.88
N LEU A 180 20.64 7.23 -16.50
CA LEU A 180 22.00 6.74 -16.26
C LEU A 180 22.09 6.17 -14.85
N PRO A 181 22.53 4.92 -14.68
CA PRO A 181 22.83 4.37 -13.37
C PRO A 181 23.89 5.19 -12.65
N HIS A 182 23.86 5.18 -11.32
CA HIS A 182 24.89 5.82 -10.51
C HIS A 182 26.29 5.31 -10.93
N PRO A 183 27.33 6.16 -10.97
CA PRO A 183 28.68 5.77 -11.41
C PRO A 183 29.25 4.57 -10.68
N ASP A 184 28.94 4.40 -9.39
CA ASP A 184 29.41 3.25 -8.60
C ASP A 184 28.70 1.94 -8.97
N VAL A 185 27.44 2.01 -9.43
CA VAL A 185 26.74 0.86 -10.00
C VAL A 185 27.42 0.43 -11.30
N LEU A 186 27.74 1.38 -12.16
CA LEU A 186 28.45 1.11 -13.44
C LEU A 186 29.86 0.56 -13.22
N ALA A 187 30.53 1.01 -12.17
CA ALA A 187 31.88 0.57 -11.80
C ALA A 187 31.88 -0.71 -10.95
N ASN A 188 30.73 -1.32 -10.69
CA ASN A 188 30.56 -2.48 -9.81
C ASN A 188 31.14 -2.28 -8.40
N ARG A 189 31.08 -1.05 -7.89
CA ARG A 189 31.51 -0.63 -6.55
C ARG A 189 30.34 -0.34 -5.62
N PHE A 190 29.14 -0.72 -6.05
CA PHE A 190 27.91 -0.52 -5.29
C PHE A 190 27.99 -1.20 -3.92
N LYS A 191 27.79 -0.41 -2.87
CA LYS A 191 27.60 -0.90 -1.50
C LYS A 191 26.19 -0.56 -1.08
N GLU A 192 25.42 -1.56 -0.74
CA GLU A 192 23.99 -1.41 -0.37
C GLU A 192 23.82 -0.43 0.81
N ALA A 193 24.76 -0.41 1.74
CA ALA A 193 24.77 0.51 2.88
C ALA A 193 24.89 2.00 2.48
N GLU A 194 25.41 2.32 1.31
CA GLU A 194 25.54 3.71 0.83
C GLU A 194 24.21 4.28 0.33
N PHE A 195 23.19 3.44 0.16
CA PHE A 195 21.84 3.84 -0.27
C PHE A 195 20.82 3.85 0.87
N ALA A 196 21.26 3.57 2.10
CA ALA A 196 20.45 3.66 3.30
C ALA A 196 20.82 4.93 4.09
N ALA A 197 19.87 5.86 4.18
CA ALA A 197 20.02 7.02 5.05
C ALA A 197 19.99 6.57 6.52
N ASP A 198 21.12 6.53 7.16
CA ASP A 198 21.26 6.24 8.59
C ASP A 198 21.47 7.55 9.36
N LEU A 199 20.41 8.05 9.99
CA LEU A 199 20.45 9.28 10.79
C LEU A 199 21.41 9.18 11.98
N PHE A 200 21.58 8.00 12.55
CA PHE A 200 22.53 7.80 13.64
C PHE A 200 23.97 7.94 13.13
N ALA A 201 24.28 7.42 11.94
CA ALA A 201 25.57 7.61 11.31
C ALA A 201 25.83 9.09 10.95
N VAL A 202 24.79 9.83 10.54
CA VAL A 202 24.87 11.27 10.28
C VAL A 202 25.20 12.04 11.58
N ASP A 203 24.47 11.75 12.66
CA ASP A 203 24.68 12.38 13.97
C ASP A 203 26.06 12.06 14.55
N ALA A 204 26.51 10.82 14.39
CA ALA A 204 27.84 10.37 14.84
C ALA A 204 29.02 10.84 13.94
N GLY A 205 28.75 11.51 12.83
CA GLY A 205 29.76 11.99 11.88
C GLY A 205 30.44 10.88 11.05
N HIS A 206 29.78 9.73 10.89
CA HIS A 206 30.27 8.57 10.15
C HIS A 206 29.50 8.30 8.84
N ALA A 207 28.57 9.18 8.47
CA ALA A 207 27.82 9.06 7.23
C ALA A 207 28.70 9.38 6.01
N THR A 208 28.31 8.86 4.85
CA THR A 208 28.90 9.24 3.56
C THR A 208 28.61 10.71 3.25
N ASP A 209 29.42 11.34 2.41
CA ASP A 209 29.28 12.75 2.04
C ASP A 209 27.91 13.10 1.47
N ASP A 210 27.23 12.16 0.81
CA ASP A 210 25.89 12.33 0.25
C ASP A 210 24.81 12.51 1.34
N TYR A 211 25.05 12.00 2.55
CA TYR A 211 24.14 12.12 3.70
C TYR A 211 24.67 13.06 4.80
N ALA A 212 25.99 13.15 4.96
CA ALA A 212 26.61 14.00 5.96
C ALA A 212 26.49 15.49 5.63
N VAL A 213 26.52 15.83 4.32
CA VAL A 213 26.43 17.22 3.84
C VAL A 213 25.01 17.47 3.35
N SER A 214 24.27 18.30 4.11
CA SER A 214 22.86 18.61 3.81
C SER A 214 22.62 19.11 2.38
N GLU A 215 23.55 19.90 1.84
CA GLU A 215 23.48 20.43 0.49
C GLU A 215 23.55 19.33 -0.59
N ASN A 216 24.42 18.34 -0.39
CA ASN A 216 24.49 17.16 -1.26
C ASN A 216 23.24 16.33 -1.17
N PHE A 217 22.77 16.06 0.04
CA PHE A 217 21.54 15.29 0.27
C PHE A 217 20.32 15.91 -0.44
N PHE A 218 20.10 17.21 -0.27
CA PHE A 218 18.95 17.86 -0.91
C PHE A 218 19.08 17.97 -2.42
N ARG A 219 20.29 18.06 -2.96
CA ARG A 219 20.52 18.07 -4.40
C ARG A 219 20.15 16.74 -5.08
N ILE A 220 20.38 15.60 -4.41
CA ILE A 220 20.07 14.27 -4.94
C ILE A 220 18.67 13.79 -4.55
N THR A 221 18.01 14.47 -3.59
CA THR A 221 16.69 14.09 -3.11
C THR A 221 15.60 14.51 -4.10
N PHE A 222 14.81 13.55 -4.56
CA PHE A 222 13.63 13.84 -5.36
C PHE A 222 12.50 14.36 -4.47
N LEU A 223 12.06 15.59 -4.73
CA LEU A 223 10.99 16.23 -3.96
C LEU A 223 9.63 15.69 -4.39
N THR A 224 9.14 14.67 -3.68
CA THR A 224 7.79 14.12 -3.87
C THR A 224 6.71 15.09 -3.39
N GLU A 225 5.47 14.93 -3.88
CA GLU A 225 4.34 15.75 -3.40
C GLU A 225 4.06 15.58 -1.89
N GLY A 226 4.28 14.36 -1.35
CA GLY A 226 4.19 14.11 0.08
C GLY A 226 5.23 14.91 0.88
N LEU A 227 6.49 14.87 0.47
CA LEU A 227 7.58 15.64 1.09
C LEU A 227 7.32 17.13 1.00
N LYS A 228 6.82 17.62 -0.13
CA LYS A 228 6.45 19.01 -0.36
C LYS A 228 5.37 19.48 0.63
N ARG A 229 4.33 18.66 0.86
CA ARG A 229 3.28 18.95 1.83
C ARG A 229 3.83 19.06 3.25
N VAL A 230 4.66 18.09 3.66
CA VAL A 230 5.31 18.10 4.99
C VAL A 230 6.14 19.35 5.18
N LEU A 231 7.01 19.68 4.23
CA LEU A 231 7.86 20.86 4.27
C LEU A 231 7.03 22.15 4.32
N THR A 232 5.99 22.27 3.48
CA THR A 232 5.12 23.44 3.44
C THR A 232 4.38 23.61 4.77
N SER A 233 3.75 22.56 5.31
CA SER A 233 3.04 22.62 6.58
C SER A 233 3.97 22.95 7.74
N SER A 234 5.19 22.37 7.76
CA SER A 234 6.21 22.66 8.77
C SER A 234 6.68 24.11 8.73
N LEU A 235 6.95 24.64 7.53
CA LEU A 235 7.38 26.04 7.35
C LEU A 235 6.27 27.01 7.75
N GLN A 236 5.02 26.75 7.37
CA GLN A 236 3.87 27.58 7.78
C GLN A 236 3.71 27.59 9.30
N ARG A 237 3.93 26.45 9.95
CA ARG A 237 3.88 26.35 11.41
C ARG A 237 5.00 27.12 12.09
N LEU A 238 6.22 27.03 11.58
CA LEU A 238 7.36 27.78 12.10
C LEU A 238 7.22 29.31 11.90
N ALA A 239 6.57 29.70 10.80
CA ALA A 239 6.31 31.11 10.48
C ALA A 239 5.05 31.68 11.17
N ASP A 240 4.34 30.88 11.97
CA ASP A 240 3.06 31.23 12.62
C ASP A 240 1.98 31.71 11.63
N THR A 241 2.03 31.24 10.40
CA THR A 241 1.08 31.58 9.32
C THR A 241 0.05 30.48 9.05
N GLY A 242 0.04 29.40 9.85
CA GLY A 242 -0.82 28.23 9.70
C GLY A 242 -0.02 26.93 9.87
N GLY A 243 -0.39 25.89 9.14
CA GLY A 243 0.22 24.57 9.20
C GLY A 243 -0.35 23.68 10.32
N ASP A 244 -0.23 22.38 10.14
CA ASP A 244 -0.75 21.41 11.09
C ASP A 244 0.09 21.37 12.37
N PRO A 245 -0.53 21.35 13.56
CA PRO A 245 0.19 21.29 14.84
C PRO A 245 0.89 19.94 15.06
N VAL A 246 0.44 18.90 14.39
CA VAL A 246 0.99 17.53 14.46
C VAL A 246 1.06 16.95 13.05
N ILE A 247 2.24 16.52 12.65
CA ILE A 247 2.47 15.85 11.37
C ILE A 247 2.89 14.40 11.65
N GLY A 248 2.02 13.46 11.31
CA GLY A 248 2.32 12.03 11.37
C GLY A 248 2.94 11.56 10.06
N LEU A 249 4.18 11.07 10.08
CA LEU A 249 4.81 10.43 8.94
C LEU A 249 4.58 8.92 9.04
N GLN A 250 3.83 8.37 8.09
CA GLN A 250 3.65 6.93 7.96
C GLN A 250 4.41 6.46 6.74
N THR A 251 5.44 5.64 6.96
CA THR A 251 6.22 5.02 5.89
C THR A 251 5.86 3.55 5.76
N ALA A 252 5.99 3.02 4.55
CA ALA A 252 5.67 1.63 4.22
C ALA A 252 6.82 0.65 4.56
N PHE A 253 7.73 1.01 5.46
CA PHE A 253 8.87 0.17 5.87
C PHE A 253 8.54 -0.65 7.10
#